data_fce8479004accf09ece78c5d32ecb4d0
#
_entry.id   fce8479004accf09ece78c5d32ecb4d0
#
_cell.length_a   1.000
_cell.length_b   1.000
_cell.length_c   1.000
_cell.angle_alpha   90.00
_cell.angle_beta   90.00
_cell.angle_gamma   90.00
#
_symmetry.space_group_name_H-M   'P 1'
#
loop_
_entity.id
_entity.type
_entity.pdbx_description
1 polymer ?
#
loop_
_entity_poly.entity_id
_entity_poly.type
_entity_poly.pdbx_seq_one_letter_code
_entity_poly.pdbx_strand_id
1 'polypeptide(L)'
;MRPAEISACLILVLAAAPAGAADAQQGRMLYETYCGTCHYEKLHERKATNIKSFAALKVEIEKWSRQASRRFTPAELDDIAEYLDQSHYRLAK
;
A
#
# COMPACT_ATOMS: atom_id res chain seq x y z
N MET A 1 17.08 -5.69 -43.15
CA MET A 1 16.63 -5.75 -42.85
C MET A 1 16.12 -6.12 -41.93
N ARG A 2 15.67 -6.39 -41.53
CA ARG A 2 15.21 -6.94 -40.85
C ARG A 2 15.48 -6.89 -39.45
N PRO A 3 16.31 -6.37 -38.97
CA PRO A 3 16.61 -6.30 -37.55
C PRO A 3 15.61 -5.55 -36.73
N ALA A 4 14.89 -4.71 -37.33
CA ALA A 4 13.97 -3.89 -36.59
C ALA A 4 12.89 -4.67 -35.90
N GLU A 5 12.53 -5.74 -36.46
CA GLU A 5 11.47 -6.47 -35.87
C GLU A 5 11.76 -7.06 -34.58
N ILE A 6 12.96 -7.31 -34.34
CA ILE A 6 13.37 -7.97 -33.15
C ILE A 6 13.16 -7.11 -31.93
N SER A 7 13.41 -5.84 -32.10
CA SER A 7 13.31 -4.97 -30.96
C SER A 7 11.91 -4.85 -30.45
N ALA A 8 10.97 -4.91 -31.32
CA ALA A 8 9.60 -4.73 -30.88
C ALA A 8 9.17 -5.78 -29.90
N CYS A 9 9.64 -6.96 -30.07
CA CYS A 9 9.24 -8.02 -29.18
C CYS A 9 9.74 -7.83 -27.78
N LEU A 10 10.94 -7.32 -27.68
CA LEU A 10 11.53 -7.15 -26.37
C LEU A 10 10.79 -6.15 -25.55
N ILE A 11 10.30 -5.13 -26.18
CA ILE A 11 9.61 -4.09 -25.47
C ILE A 11 8.38 -4.61 -24.77
N LEU A 12 7.70 -5.51 -25.41
CA LEU A 12 6.49 -6.03 -24.84
C LEU A 12 6.73 -6.74 -23.54
N VAL A 13 7.82 -7.45 -23.48
CA VAL A 13 8.11 -8.20 -22.27
C VAL A 13 8.30 -7.30 -21.09
N LEU A 14 8.93 -6.17 -21.30
CA LEU A 14 9.19 -5.27 -20.21
C LEU A 14 7.95 -4.61 -19.65
N ALA A 15 6.92 -4.57 -20.43
CA ALA A 15 5.71 -3.94 -19.97
C ALA A 15 4.92 -4.81 -19.01
N ALA A 16 5.33 -6.01 -18.80
CA ALA A 16 4.55 -6.92 -17.99
C ALA A 16 4.92 -6.82 -16.53
N ALA A 17 4.64 -5.71 -15.92
CA ALA A 17 4.81 -5.58 -14.49
C ALA A 17 3.58 -6.16 -13.80
N PRO A 18 3.74 -6.85 -12.69
CA PRO A 18 2.58 -7.39 -11.99
C PRO A 18 1.72 -6.27 -11.48
N ALA A 19 0.49 -6.26 -11.93
CA ALA A 19 -0.47 -5.30 -11.44
C ALA A 19 -1.12 -5.89 -10.21
N GLY A 20 -1.39 -5.12 -9.24
CA GLY A 20 -2.12 -5.58 -8.08
C GLY A 20 -1.29 -5.92 -6.87
N ALA A 21 0.01 -6.00 -7.02
CA ALA A 21 0.85 -6.17 -5.84
C ALA A 21 0.92 -4.85 -5.09
N ALA A 22 0.64 -4.89 -3.80
CA ALA A 22 0.70 -3.70 -2.99
C ALA A 22 2.14 -3.24 -2.80
N ASP A 23 2.33 -1.94 -2.76
CA ASP A 23 3.64 -1.32 -2.68
C ASP A 23 3.81 -0.68 -1.30
N ALA A 24 4.58 -1.32 -0.44
CA ALA A 24 4.77 -0.82 0.91
C ALA A 24 5.53 0.51 0.96
N GLN A 25 6.42 0.75 0.00
CA GLN A 25 7.12 2.03 -0.04
C GLN A 25 6.18 3.17 -0.39
N GLN A 26 5.33 2.96 -1.34
CA GLN A 26 4.31 3.93 -1.68
C GLN A 26 3.38 4.14 -0.48
N GLY A 27 3.03 3.05 0.19
CA GLY A 27 2.19 3.14 1.37
C GLY A 27 2.82 3.94 2.48
N ARG A 28 4.12 3.78 2.68
CA ARG A 28 4.84 4.56 3.67
C ARG A 28 4.78 6.05 3.34
N MET A 29 5.01 6.40 2.09
CA MET A 29 4.99 7.79 1.68
C MET A 29 3.62 8.40 1.89
N LEU A 30 2.57 7.68 1.51
CA LEU A 30 1.22 8.17 1.68
C LEU A 30 0.86 8.29 3.16
N TYR A 31 1.24 7.31 3.96
CA TYR A 31 0.95 7.34 5.37
C TYR A 31 1.65 8.51 6.06
N GLU A 32 2.93 8.69 5.79
CA GLU A 32 3.69 9.75 6.45
C GLU A 32 3.21 11.12 6.01
N THR A 33 2.80 11.25 4.75
CA THR A 33 2.39 12.55 4.24
C THR A 33 1.00 12.94 4.72
N TYR A 34 0.08 12.00 4.75
CA TYR A 34 -1.33 12.34 4.97
C TYR A 34 -1.90 11.84 6.27
N CYS A 35 -1.28 10.88 6.91
CA CYS A 35 -1.80 10.28 8.13
C CYS A 35 -0.93 10.54 9.34
N GLY A 36 0.36 10.68 9.13
CA GLY A 36 1.31 10.80 10.24
C GLY A 36 1.16 12.04 11.08
N THR A 37 0.57 13.10 10.52
CA THR A 37 0.38 14.32 11.29
C THR A 37 -0.65 14.15 12.38
N CYS A 38 -1.61 13.25 12.19
CA CYS A 38 -2.67 13.04 13.15
C CYS A 38 -2.43 11.84 14.05
N HIS A 39 -1.64 10.89 13.57
CA HIS A 39 -1.44 9.63 14.28
C HIS A 39 0.03 9.38 14.50
N TYR A 40 0.37 9.02 15.70
CA TYR A 40 1.73 8.61 16.01
C TYR A 40 1.84 7.12 15.83
N GLU A 41 3.03 6.63 15.61
CA GLU A 41 3.24 5.21 15.46
C GLU A 41 2.81 4.45 16.70
N LYS A 42 2.89 5.08 17.84
CA LYS A 42 2.43 4.46 19.08
C LYS A 42 0.96 4.11 19.07
N LEU A 43 0.18 4.83 18.30
CA LEU A 43 -1.23 4.52 18.18
C LEU A 43 -1.42 3.12 17.60
N HIS A 44 -0.59 2.77 16.64
CA HIS A 44 -0.68 1.46 16.02
C HIS A 44 -0.22 0.36 16.97
N GLU A 45 0.70 0.65 17.85
CA GLU A 45 1.11 -0.32 18.85
C GLU A 45 -0.05 -0.70 19.76
N ARG A 46 -0.83 0.28 20.16
CA ARG A 46 -2.01 0.00 20.98
C ARG A 46 -3.09 -0.72 20.19
N LYS A 47 -3.30 -0.28 18.98
CA LYS A 47 -4.34 -0.86 18.15
C LYS A 47 -4.00 -2.26 17.68
N ALA A 48 -2.74 -2.60 17.67
CA ALA A 48 -2.33 -3.91 17.19
C ALA A 48 -2.96 -5.03 18.00
N THR A 49 -3.29 -4.77 19.25
CA THR A 49 -3.95 -5.78 20.07
C THR A 49 -5.39 -6.03 19.65
N ASN A 50 -6.00 -5.07 18.98
CA ASN A 50 -7.39 -5.19 18.57
C ASN A 50 -7.55 -5.60 17.13
N ILE A 51 -6.56 -5.35 16.30
CA ILE A 51 -6.62 -5.69 14.88
C ILE A 51 -5.99 -7.07 14.70
N LYS A 52 -6.82 -8.06 14.45
CA LYS A 52 -6.38 -9.44 14.44
C LYS A 52 -6.24 -10.03 13.04
N SER A 53 -6.56 -9.30 12.00
CA SER A 53 -6.43 -9.82 10.65
C SER A 53 -6.09 -8.70 9.69
N PHE A 54 -5.51 -9.06 8.55
CA PHE A 54 -5.19 -8.08 7.53
C PHE A 54 -6.46 -7.42 7.01
N ALA A 55 -7.53 -8.18 6.87
CA ALA A 55 -8.80 -7.60 6.44
C ALA A 55 -9.31 -6.57 7.42
N ALA A 56 -9.18 -6.83 8.72
CA ALA A 56 -9.58 -5.86 9.72
C ALA A 56 -8.71 -4.61 9.68
N LEU A 57 -7.42 -4.78 9.40
CA LEU A 57 -6.53 -3.63 9.25
C LEU A 57 -6.97 -2.75 8.08
N LYS A 58 -7.33 -3.36 6.97
CA LYS A 58 -7.77 -2.60 5.81
C LYS A 58 -9.05 -1.82 6.10
N VAL A 59 -9.97 -2.42 6.84
CA VAL A 59 -11.20 -1.73 7.22
C VAL A 59 -10.88 -0.49 8.06
N GLU A 60 -9.95 -0.62 9.01
CA GLU A 60 -9.58 0.51 9.84
C GLU A 60 -8.91 1.61 9.02
N ILE A 61 -8.05 1.23 8.10
CA ILE A 61 -7.37 2.22 7.26
C ILE A 61 -8.38 2.98 6.42
N GLU A 62 -9.34 2.28 5.85
CA GLU A 62 -10.36 2.96 5.07
C GLU A 62 -11.15 3.95 5.93
N LYS A 63 -11.49 3.54 7.12
CA LYS A 63 -12.22 4.40 8.04
C LYS A 63 -11.43 5.66 8.37
N TRP A 64 -10.15 5.52 8.67
CA TRP A 64 -9.33 6.67 8.99
C TRP A 64 -9.02 7.53 7.79
N SER A 65 -8.97 6.94 6.59
CA SER A 65 -8.66 7.69 5.40
C SER A 65 -9.66 8.79 5.12
N ARG A 66 -10.87 8.65 5.63
CA ARG A 66 -11.90 9.68 5.46
C ARG A 66 -11.58 10.95 6.22
N GLN A 67 -10.66 10.87 7.17
CA GLN A 67 -10.25 12.05 7.94
C GLN A 67 -9.04 12.74 7.32
N ALA A 68 -8.45 12.15 6.31
CA ALA A 68 -7.28 12.72 5.68
C ALA A 68 -7.68 13.85 4.75
N SER A 69 -6.69 14.64 4.35
CA SER A 69 -6.95 15.82 3.53
C SER A 69 -7.24 15.52 2.07
N ARG A 70 -7.16 14.27 1.66
CA ARG A 70 -7.46 13.88 0.28
C ARG A 70 -8.11 12.50 0.28
N ARG A 71 -8.68 12.15 -0.86
CA ARG A 71 -9.22 10.82 -1.03
C ARG A 71 -8.15 9.88 -1.57
N PHE A 72 -8.26 8.62 -1.21
CA PHE A 72 -7.33 7.59 -1.65
C PHE A 72 -8.05 6.58 -2.52
N THR A 73 -7.35 6.06 -3.52
CA THR A 73 -7.88 4.96 -4.31
C THR A 73 -7.77 3.66 -3.52
N PRO A 74 -8.53 2.64 -3.89
CA PRO A 74 -8.38 1.34 -3.23
C PRO A 74 -6.95 0.80 -3.29
N ALA A 75 -6.27 1.01 -4.40
CA ALA A 75 -4.88 0.56 -4.50
C ALA A 75 -3.98 1.30 -3.53
N GLU A 76 -4.21 2.59 -3.35
CA GLU A 76 -3.43 3.36 -2.38
C GLU A 76 -3.69 2.90 -0.95
N LEU A 77 -4.94 2.57 -0.64
CA LEU A 77 -5.26 2.06 0.69
C LEU A 77 -4.60 0.70 0.93
N ASP A 78 -4.52 -0.12 -0.10
CA ASP A 78 -3.82 -1.39 0.00
C ASP A 78 -2.32 -1.17 0.23
N ASP A 79 -1.74 -0.18 -0.41
CA ASP A 79 -0.33 0.15 -0.20
C ASP A 79 -0.09 0.57 1.24
N ILE A 80 -0.97 1.39 1.78
CA ILE A 80 -0.86 1.82 3.17
C ILE A 80 -0.98 0.61 4.10
N ALA A 81 -1.93 -0.28 3.81
CA ALA A 81 -2.11 -1.47 4.62
C ALA A 81 -0.86 -2.34 4.61
N GLU A 82 -0.26 -2.49 3.45
CA GLU A 82 0.95 -3.30 3.35
C GLU A 82 2.08 -2.70 4.18
N TYR A 83 2.24 -1.39 4.10
CA TYR A 83 3.27 -0.72 4.89
C TYR A 83 3.02 -0.90 6.39
N LEU A 84 1.80 -0.66 6.83
CA LEU A 84 1.50 -0.75 8.26
C LEU A 84 1.62 -2.18 8.77
N ASP A 85 1.23 -3.15 7.93
CA ASP A 85 1.37 -4.53 8.32
C ASP A 85 2.83 -4.91 8.49
N GLN A 86 3.66 -4.53 7.54
CA GLN A 86 5.08 -4.86 7.61
C GLN A 86 5.78 -4.18 8.78
N SER A 87 5.37 -2.97 9.11
CA SER A 87 6.07 -2.20 10.13
C SER A 87 5.50 -2.38 11.54
N HIS A 88 4.21 -2.65 11.66
CA HIS A 88 3.59 -2.65 13.00
C HIS A 88 2.78 -3.90 13.32
N TYR A 89 1.95 -4.37 12.40
CA TYR A 89 0.97 -5.39 12.74
C TYR A 89 1.42 -6.81 12.47
N ARG A 90 2.11 -7.04 11.37
CA ARG A 90 2.69 -8.34 11.01
C ARG A 90 1.68 -9.46 11.07
N LEU A 91 0.57 -9.25 10.44
CA LEU A 91 -0.54 -10.18 10.47
C LEU A 91 -0.38 -11.25 9.40
N ALA A 92 -0.94 -12.41 9.66
CA ALA A 92 -1.02 -13.44 8.65
C ALA A 92 -2.04 -13.02 7.59
N LYS A 93 -1.76 -13.33 6.33
CA LYS A 93 -2.63 -12.93 5.23
C LYS A 93 -3.37 -14.10 4.61
#